data_cc53bc1f1a65ad1281c31cd25f89591a
#
_entry.id   cc53bc1f1a65ad1281c31cd25f89591a
#
_cell.length_a   1.000
_cell.length_b   1.000
_cell.length_c   1.000
_cell.angle_alpha   90.00
_cell.angle_beta   90.00
_cell.angle_gamma   90.00
#
_symmetry.space_group_name_H-M   'P 1'
#
loop_
_entity.id
_entity.type
_entity.pdbx_description
1 polymer ?
#
loop_
_entity_poly.entity_id
_entity_poly.type
_entity_poly.pdbx_seq_one_letter_code
_entity_poly.pdbx_strand_id
1 'polypeptide(L)'
;MVTMYIGGGLANKMFQYAFSLAIKKKGYDVVYDTVSFKTEFVHDRVELDDIFTNVKMNKVSKVRYWAAGKQGKLPRLVKRLFPQYVTEHAYLFNDKVWKELKRNCYVESSWQDEKYFISAEEEVRKAFVFPPFEDKRNVDIAEAMRNSNSVAIHIRKGDGYGTWNIFSNTCPKEYYDKALKYIKEHVDNPKYFIFTDSPDVVKEYLDIEDYTLINWNPTSGKGNYWDMQLMSCAKHNVIANSTYSWWGAWLNSNPNKIVIGPNYWFNPECQYAHINHVIPNHWIKL
;
A
#
# COMPACT_ATOMS: atom_id res chain seq x y z
N MET A 1 -26.00 0.71 4.71
CA MET A 1 -24.72 0.43 5.39
C MET A 1 -23.87 -0.47 4.51
N VAL A 2 -22.65 -0.07 4.22
CA VAL A 2 -21.67 -0.84 3.47
C VAL A 2 -20.73 -1.53 4.48
N THR A 3 -20.44 -2.82 4.29
CA THR A 3 -19.43 -3.54 5.07
C THR A 3 -18.16 -3.63 4.24
N MET A 4 -17.09 -3.03 4.72
CA MET A 4 -15.76 -3.10 4.10
C MET A 4 -14.94 -4.19 4.78
N TYR A 5 -14.45 -5.14 4.00
CA TYR A 5 -13.43 -6.10 4.45
C TYR A 5 -12.09 -5.40 4.65
N ILE A 6 -11.44 -5.68 5.77
CA ILE A 6 -10.09 -5.20 6.08
C ILE A 6 -9.20 -6.41 6.38
N GLY A 7 -8.26 -6.69 5.49
CA GLY A 7 -7.37 -7.85 5.62
C GLY A 7 -6.09 -7.75 4.81
N GLY A 8 -5.21 -8.72 4.98
CA GLY A 8 -3.86 -8.70 4.38
C GLY A 8 -2.85 -7.94 5.23
N GLY A 9 -1.70 -7.61 4.66
CA GLY A 9 -0.68 -6.80 5.31
C GLY A 9 -1.11 -5.35 5.52
N LEU A 10 -0.36 -4.60 6.34
CA LEU A 10 -0.65 -3.22 6.72
C LEU A 10 -1.04 -2.35 5.51
N ALA A 11 -0.21 -2.35 4.48
CA ALA A 11 -0.41 -1.51 3.29
C ALA A 11 -1.67 -1.87 2.49
N ASN A 12 -2.07 -3.14 2.46
CA ASN A 12 -3.31 -3.57 1.82
C ASN A 12 -4.53 -3.08 2.61
N LYS A 13 -4.48 -3.17 3.95
CA LYS A 13 -5.52 -2.62 4.83
C LYS A 13 -5.67 -1.10 4.64
N MET A 14 -4.57 -0.38 4.39
CA MET A 14 -4.60 1.06 4.11
C MET A 14 -5.38 1.36 2.82
N PHE A 15 -5.18 0.61 1.72
CA PHE A 15 -5.96 0.76 0.49
C PHE A 15 -7.46 0.54 0.73
N GLN A 16 -7.80 -0.52 1.43
CA GLN A 16 -9.19 -0.86 1.76
C GLN A 16 -9.85 0.24 2.61
N TYR A 17 -9.14 0.75 3.61
CA TYR A 17 -9.64 1.85 4.44
C TYR A 17 -9.76 3.15 3.65
N ALA A 18 -8.78 3.50 2.82
CA ALA A 18 -8.84 4.68 1.96
C ALA A 18 -10.05 4.65 1.01
N PHE A 19 -10.32 3.52 0.38
CA PHE A 19 -11.51 3.34 -0.45
C PHE A 19 -12.80 3.52 0.39
N SER A 20 -12.82 3.01 1.62
CA SER A 20 -13.97 3.20 2.52
C SER A 20 -14.26 4.67 2.83
N LEU A 21 -13.22 5.52 2.91
CA LEU A 21 -13.40 6.97 3.11
C LEU A 21 -14.07 7.62 1.90
N ALA A 22 -13.69 7.23 0.69
CA ALA A 22 -14.36 7.70 -0.53
C ALA A 22 -15.82 7.23 -0.60
N ILE A 23 -16.12 6.01 -0.14
CA ILE A 23 -17.50 5.51 0.00
C ILE A 23 -18.28 6.36 1.02
N LYS A 24 -17.70 6.68 2.16
CA LYS A 24 -18.31 7.58 3.16
C LYS A 24 -18.60 8.98 2.58
N LYS A 25 -17.63 9.53 1.83
CA LYS A 25 -17.78 10.83 1.17
C LYS A 25 -18.95 10.87 0.17
N LYS A 26 -19.32 9.72 -0.39
CA LYS A 26 -20.52 9.56 -1.23
C LYS A 26 -21.83 9.38 -0.42
N GLY A 27 -21.79 9.50 0.91
CA GLY A 27 -22.97 9.46 1.79
C GLY A 27 -23.38 8.05 2.23
N TYR A 28 -22.48 7.05 2.14
CA TYR A 28 -22.77 5.73 2.67
C TYR A 28 -22.20 5.56 4.08
N ASP A 29 -22.98 4.95 4.97
CA ASP A 29 -22.47 4.45 6.24
C ASP A 29 -21.60 3.24 6.01
N VAL A 30 -20.37 3.24 6.54
CA VAL A 30 -19.40 2.13 6.41
C VAL A 30 -19.09 1.55 7.77
N VAL A 31 -19.12 0.22 7.84
CA VAL A 31 -18.66 -0.60 8.97
C VAL A 31 -17.58 -1.57 8.47
N TYR A 32 -16.76 -2.09 9.38
CA TYR A 32 -15.56 -2.81 9.01
C TYR A 32 -15.56 -4.24 9.53
N ASP A 33 -15.29 -5.21 8.62
CA ASP A 33 -15.03 -6.59 8.99
C ASP A 33 -13.51 -6.82 9.07
N THR A 34 -12.97 -6.83 10.28
CA THR A 34 -11.57 -7.17 10.57
C THR A 34 -11.43 -8.59 11.10
N VAL A 35 -12.53 -9.32 11.26
CA VAL A 35 -12.55 -10.61 11.95
C VAL A 35 -12.30 -11.76 11.00
N SER A 36 -12.79 -11.66 9.76
CA SER A 36 -12.61 -12.73 8.75
C SER A 36 -11.15 -12.94 8.42
N PHE A 37 -10.33 -11.90 8.50
CA PHE A 37 -8.88 -11.94 8.34
C PHE A 37 -8.14 -12.74 9.44
N LYS A 38 -8.68 -12.81 10.66
CA LYS A 38 -8.02 -13.51 11.78
C LYS A 38 -7.81 -15.00 11.58
N THR A 39 -8.42 -15.56 10.54
CA THR A 39 -8.29 -16.98 10.14
C THR A 39 -7.28 -17.19 9.01
N GLU A 40 -6.75 -16.14 8.40
CA GLU A 40 -5.76 -16.24 7.32
C GLU A 40 -4.34 -16.09 7.90
N PHE A 41 -3.44 -17.01 7.53
CA PHE A 41 -2.16 -17.27 8.23
C PHE A 41 -0.98 -16.36 7.79
N VAL A 42 -1.18 -15.33 6.97
CA VAL A 42 -0.07 -14.80 6.15
C VAL A 42 0.55 -13.49 6.64
N HIS A 43 -0.07 -12.73 7.54
CA HIS A 43 0.43 -11.40 7.91
C HIS A 43 0.18 -11.03 9.37
N ASP A 44 0.95 -10.06 9.87
CA ASP A 44 0.82 -9.47 11.19
C ASP A 44 -0.62 -9.07 11.53
N ARG A 45 -1.01 -9.37 12.75
CA ARG A 45 -2.33 -9.02 13.29
C ARG A 45 -2.49 -7.55 13.68
N VAL A 46 -1.55 -6.68 13.27
CA VAL A 46 -1.62 -5.25 13.55
C VAL A 46 -2.80 -4.64 12.81
N GLU A 47 -3.69 -3.99 13.53
CA GLU A 47 -4.83 -3.28 12.97
C GLU A 47 -4.47 -1.82 12.68
N LEU A 48 -5.17 -1.15 11.75
CA LEU A 48 -4.87 0.24 11.39
C LEU A 48 -5.05 1.20 12.56
N ASP A 49 -6.05 0.95 13.42
CA ASP A 49 -6.33 1.76 14.60
C ASP A 49 -5.35 1.52 15.76
N ASP A 50 -4.48 0.50 15.67
CA ASP A 50 -3.33 0.33 16.58
C ASP A 50 -2.18 1.31 16.27
N ILE A 51 -2.09 1.78 15.00
CA ILE A 51 -1.02 2.67 14.52
C ILE A 51 -1.55 4.10 14.37
N PHE A 52 -2.64 4.26 13.63
CA PHE A 52 -3.15 5.57 13.24
C PHE A 52 -4.29 6.01 14.15
N THR A 53 -4.02 6.92 15.06
CA THR A 53 -5.00 7.40 16.06
C THR A 53 -6.25 8.04 15.44
N ASN A 54 -6.14 8.54 14.19
CA ASN A 54 -7.24 9.14 13.45
C ASN A 54 -8.09 8.13 12.69
N VAL A 55 -7.64 6.88 12.57
CA VAL A 55 -8.44 5.79 11.99
C VAL A 55 -9.55 5.40 12.95
N LYS A 56 -10.80 5.45 12.48
CA LYS A 56 -11.98 5.08 13.28
C LYS A 56 -12.75 3.98 12.56
N MET A 57 -12.75 2.79 13.16
CA MET A 57 -13.40 1.61 12.60
C MET A 57 -14.52 1.08 13.52
N ASN A 58 -15.78 1.21 13.07
CA ASN A 58 -16.91 0.52 13.71
C ASN A 58 -16.90 -0.94 13.23
N LYS A 59 -16.32 -1.83 14.04
CA LYS A 59 -16.11 -3.25 13.67
C LYS A 59 -17.42 -4.04 13.75
N VAL A 60 -17.64 -4.94 12.78
CA VAL A 60 -18.81 -5.83 12.73
C VAL A 60 -18.45 -7.28 13.03
N SER A 61 -19.47 -8.09 13.36
CA SER A 61 -19.31 -9.52 13.62
C SER A 61 -19.16 -10.34 12.33
N LYS A 62 -18.55 -11.52 12.43
CA LYS A 62 -18.39 -12.52 11.34
C LYS A 62 -19.70 -12.88 10.61
N VAL A 63 -20.86 -12.66 11.21
CA VAL A 63 -22.15 -13.02 10.64
C VAL A 63 -22.39 -12.37 9.29
N ARG A 64 -21.92 -11.10 9.10
CA ARG A 64 -22.12 -10.41 7.81
C ARG A 64 -21.26 -10.98 6.68
N TYR A 65 -20.02 -11.33 6.95
CA TYR A 65 -19.15 -12.05 6.00
C TYR A 65 -19.81 -13.37 5.58
N TRP A 66 -20.22 -14.15 6.56
CA TRP A 66 -20.83 -15.45 6.34
C TRP A 66 -22.13 -15.35 5.54
N ALA A 67 -22.96 -14.35 5.81
CA ALA A 67 -24.17 -14.06 5.07
C ALA A 67 -23.89 -13.67 3.60
N ALA A 68 -22.87 -12.85 3.33
CA ALA A 68 -22.47 -12.46 1.98
C ALA A 68 -21.99 -13.67 1.15
N GLY A 69 -21.14 -14.54 1.73
CA GLY A 69 -20.55 -15.69 1.05
C GLY A 69 -21.54 -16.83 0.70
N LYS A 70 -22.67 -16.93 1.39
CA LYS A 70 -23.67 -17.99 1.18
C LYS A 70 -24.76 -17.70 0.15
N GLN A 71 -24.75 -16.53 -0.47
CA GLN A 71 -25.80 -16.12 -1.40
C GLN A 71 -25.95 -16.98 -2.65
N GLY A 72 -24.93 -17.75 -3.05
CA GLY A 72 -24.91 -18.52 -4.30
C GLY A 72 -26.08 -19.50 -4.47
N LYS A 73 -26.59 -20.06 -3.39
CA LYS A 73 -27.65 -21.12 -3.38
C LYS A 73 -29.04 -20.61 -2.97
N LEU A 74 -29.21 -19.32 -2.65
CA LEU A 74 -30.47 -18.78 -2.17
C LEU A 74 -31.38 -18.31 -3.31
N PRO A 75 -32.73 -18.43 -3.20
CA PRO A 75 -33.69 -17.85 -4.13
C PRO A 75 -33.52 -16.34 -4.26
N ARG A 76 -33.79 -15.78 -5.46
CA ARG A 76 -33.63 -14.34 -5.74
C ARG A 76 -34.33 -13.41 -4.72
N LEU A 77 -35.49 -13.82 -4.22
CA LEU A 77 -36.26 -13.03 -3.25
C LEU A 77 -35.54 -12.97 -1.90
N VAL A 78 -34.93 -14.08 -1.48
CA VAL A 78 -34.20 -14.19 -0.21
C VAL A 78 -32.83 -13.48 -0.29
N LYS A 79 -32.18 -13.48 -1.47
CA LYS A 79 -30.91 -12.75 -1.68
C LYS A 79 -31.00 -11.27 -1.36
N ARG A 80 -32.19 -10.64 -1.50
CA ARG A 80 -32.40 -9.21 -1.18
C ARG A 80 -32.23 -8.89 0.31
N LEU A 81 -32.35 -9.87 1.19
CA LEU A 81 -32.17 -9.73 2.64
C LEU A 81 -30.69 -9.75 3.06
N PHE A 82 -29.80 -10.22 2.19
CA PHE A 82 -28.38 -10.35 2.45
C PHE A 82 -27.57 -9.24 1.75
N PRO A 83 -26.36 -8.92 2.26
CA PRO A 83 -25.49 -7.97 1.62
C PRO A 83 -25.12 -8.40 0.19
N GLN A 84 -25.21 -7.49 -0.78
CA GLN A 84 -24.68 -7.74 -2.12
C GLN A 84 -23.15 -7.75 -2.04
N TYR A 85 -22.52 -8.78 -2.59
CA TYR A 85 -21.07 -8.87 -2.68
C TYR A 85 -20.56 -8.00 -3.83
N VAL A 86 -19.57 -7.14 -3.53
CA VAL A 86 -18.92 -6.21 -4.47
C VAL A 86 -17.42 -6.44 -4.40
N THR A 87 -16.80 -6.75 -5.53
CA THR A 87 -15.37 -7.01 -5.64
C THR A 87 -14.82 -6.43 -6.94
N GLU A 88 -13.52 -6.13 -6.98
CA GLU A 88 -12.83 -5.92 -8.24
C GLU A 88 -12.41 -7.28 -8.85
N HIS A 89 -12.26 -7.32 -10.16
CA HIS A 89 -11.79 -8.50 -10.86
C HIS A 89 -10.33 -8.32 -11.28
N ALA A 90 -9.48 -9.28 -10.91
CA ALA A 90 -8.09 -9.39 -11.37
C ALA A 90 -7.27 -8.09 -11.19
N TYR A 91 -7.39 -7.43 -10.04
CA TYR A 91 -6.67 -6.17 -9.73
C TYR A 91 -6.92 -5.03 -10.72
N LEU A 92 -7.92 -5.10 -11.60
CA LEU A 92 -8.23 -4.05 -12.57
C LEU A 92 -9.12 -2.98 -11.93
N PHE A 93 -8.72 -1.71 -12.08
CA PHE A 93 -9.62 -0.61 -11.73
C PHE A 93 -10.95 -0.74 -12.46
N ASN A 94 -12.02 -0.70 -11.72
CA ASN A 94 -13.36 -0.86 -12.24
C ASN A 94 -14.28 0.24 -11.67
N ASP A 95 -14.58 1.23 -12.49
CA ASP A 95 -15.49 2.32 -12.13
C ASP A 95 -16.95 1.85 -11.91
N LYS A 96 -17.32 0.67 -12.45
CA LYS A 96 -18.65 0.07 -12.25
C LYS A 96 -18.92 -0.23 -10.78
N VAL A 97 -17.88 -0.44 -9.98
CA VAL A 97 -17.99 -0.62 -8.52
C VAL A 97 -18.84 0.50 -7.91
N TRP A 98 -18.68 1.74 -8.34
CA TRP A 98 -19.50 2.87 -7.85
C TRP A 98 -20.99 2.73 -8.14
N LYS A 99 -21.37 2.04 -9.24
CA LYS A 99 -22.77 1.75 -9.60
C LYS A 99 -23.31 0.53 -8.85
N GLU A 100 -22.43 -0.37 -8.47
CA GLU A 100 -22.75 -1.61 -7.73
C GLU A 100 -22.95 -1.35 -6.23
N LEU A 101 -22.35 -0.26 -5.69
CA LEU A 101 -22.53 0.12 -4.30
C LEU A 101 -23.99 0.44 -3.99
N LYS A 102 -24.55 -0.26 -3.01
CA LYS A 102 -25.90 -0.09 -2.49
C LYS A 102 -25.88 -0.02 -0.96
N ARG A 103 -27.01 0.30 -0.36
CA ARG A 103 -27.12 0.41 1.11
C ARG A 103 -26.85 -0.89 1.89
N ASN A 104 -26.83 -2.03 1.23
CA ASN A 104 -26.52 -3.31 1.87
C ASN A 104 -25.53 -4.10 1.01
N CYS A 105 -24.25 -3.69 1.07
CA CYS A 105 -23.15 -4.31 0.34
C CYS A 105 -22.10 -4.87 1.30
N TYR A 106 -21.41 -5.92 0.83
CA TYR A 106 -20.15 -6.42 1.37
C TYR A 106 -19.07 -6.22 0.32
N VAL A 107 -18.07 -5.39 0.63
CA VAL A 107 -17.04 -4.91 -0.31
C VAL A 107 -15.72 -5.55 0.08
N GLU A 108 -15.17 -6.38 -0.81
CA GLU A 108 -13.96 -7.15 -0.57
C GLU A 108 -13.08 -7.19 -1.80
N SER A 109 -11.90 -6.65 -1.73
CA SER A 109 -10.76 -6.83 -2.64
C SER A 109 -9.55 -6.05 -2.13
N SER A 110 -8.49 -5.96 -2.94
CA SER A 110 -7.25 -5.24 -2.63
C SER A 110 -7.38 -3.73 -2.84
N TRP A 111 -8.17 -3.27 -3.80
CA TRP A 111 -8.43 -1.85 -4.13
C TRP A 111 -7.17 -1.03 -4.39
N GLN A 112 -6.14 -1.64 -5.00
CA GLN A 112 -4.80 -1.08 -5.18
C GLN A 112 -4.73 -0.11 -6.36
N ASP A 113 -5.57 0.92 -6.37
CA ASP A 113 -5.51 2.04 -7.31
C ASP A 113 -6.00 3.31 -6.61
N GLU A 114 -5.23 4.41 -6.71
CA GLU A 114 -5.62 5.68 -6.09
C GLU A 114 -6.96 6.22 -6.60
N LYS A 115 -7.38 5.84 -7.82
CA LYS A 115 -8.66 6.24 -8.40
C LYS A 115 -9.87 5.82 -7.55
N TYR A 116 -9.73 4.77 -6.73
CA TYR A 116 -10.80 4.38 -5.79
C TYR A 116 -11.00 5.39 -4.66
N PHE A 117 -9.96 6.14 -4.28
CA PHE A 117 -10.03 7.00 -3.10
C PHE A 117 -9.50 8.43 -3.29
N ILE A 118 -8.99 8.80 -4.46
CA ILE A 118 -8.43 10.15 -4.69
C ILE A 118 -9.47 11.26 -4.43
N SER A 119 -10.74 10.98 -4.61
CA SER A 119 -11.82 11.92 -4.25
C SER A 119 -11.91 12.23 -2.75
N ALA A 120 -11.27 11.41 -1.91
CA ALA A 120 -11.18 11.55 -0.45
C ALA A 120 -9.72 11.73 0.01
N GLU A 121 -8.86 12.31 -0.83
CA GLU A 121 -7.42 12.44 -0.53
C GLU A 121 -7.14 13.12 0.81
N GLU A 122 -7.81 14.22 1.10
CA GLU A 122 -7.64 14.93 2.38
C GLU A 122 -7.99 14.06 3.59
N GLU A 123 -9.10 13.34 3.51
CA GLU A 123 -9.57 12.45 4.56
C GLU A 123 -8.60 11.29 4.77
N VAL A 124 -8.03 10.76 3.67
CA VAL A 124 -7.02 9.69 3.71
C VAL A 124 -5.72 10.20 4.35
N ARG A 125 -5.22 11.38 3.95
CA ARG A 125 -4.03 11.99 4.56
C ARG A 125 -4.23 12.32 6.04
N LYS A 126 -5.40 12.79 6.43
CA LYS A 126 -5.77 13.02 7.83
C LYS A 126 -5.86 11.71 8.64
N ALA A 127 -6.33 10.65 8.03
CA ALA A 127 -6.44 9.34 8.69
C ALA A 127 -5.07 8.73 8.95
N PHE A 128 -4.16 8.77 7.98
CA PHE A 128 -2.86 8.12 8.04
C PHE A 128 -1.73 9.04 8.52
N VAL A 129 -2.00 9.84 9.53
CA VAL A 129 -0.96 10.59 10.24
C VAL A 129 -0.21 9.63 11.16
N PHE A 130 1.06 9.44 10.89
CA PHE A 130 1.92 8.60 11.72
C PHE A 130 2.14 9.21 13.11
N PRO A 131 2.25 8.39 14.16
CA PRO A 131 2.68 8.85 15.47
C PRO A 131 4.15 9.32 15.43
N PRO A 132 4.61 10.10 16.41
CA PRO A 132 6.03 10.44 16.54
C PRO A 132 6.91 9.19 16.59
N PHE A 133 8.13 9.29 16.06
CA PHE A 133 9.11 8.21 16.21
C PHE A 133 9.50 8.02 17.67
N GLU A 134 9.50 6.76 18.11
CA GLU A 134 9.93 6.37 19.46
C GLU A 134 11.44 6.10 19.51
N ASP A 135 12.03 5.55 18.45
CA ASP A 135 13.46 5.25 18.35
C ASP A 135 14.23 6.50 17.88
N LYS A 136 15.23 6.89 18.67
CA LYS A 136 16.08 8.04 18.38
C LYS A 136 16.77 7.93 17.00
N ARG A 137 17.16 6.73 16.58
CA ARG A 137 17.77 6.50 15.26
C ARG A 137 16.82 6.96 14.15
N ASN A 138 15.53 6.64 14.27
CA ASN A 138 14.52 7.04 13.30
C ASN A 138 14.27 8.56 13.33
N VAL A 139 14.34 9.19 14.50
CA VAL A 139 14.28 10.66 14.63
C VAL A 139 15.44 11.30 13.86
N ASP A 140 16.67 10.84 14.12
CA ASP A 140 17.89 11.37 13.52
C ASP A 140 17.88 11.17 11.97
N ILE A 141 17.44 10.01 11.50
CA ILE A 141 17.30 9.72 10.07
C ILE A 141 16.21 10.58 9.41
N ALA A 142 15.05 10.72 10.04
CA ALA A 142 13.99 11.57 9.52
C ALA A 142 14.43 13.03 9.41
N GLU A 143 15.24 13.52 10.36
CA GLU A 143 15.85 14.86 10.31
C GLU A 143 16.87 14.97 9.17
N ALA A 144 17.77 14.00 9.04
CA ALA A 144 18.73 13.94 7.95
C ALA A 144 18.05 13.94 6.56
N MET A 145 16.95 13.18 6.42
CA MET A 145 16.15 13.16 5.19
C MET A 145 15.53 14.52 4.88
N ARG A 146 14.93 15.21 5.86
CA ARG A 146 14.30 16.50 5.66
C ARG A 146 15.31 17.59 5.27
N ASN A 147 16.54 17.49 5.80
CA ASN A 147 17.61 18.47 5.62
C ASN A 147 18.53 18.20 4.42
N SER A 148 18.24 17.20 3.61
CA SER A 148 19.03 16.84 2.42
C SER A 148 18.13 16.61 1.20
N ASN A 149 18.71 16.48 0.02
CA ASN A 149 18.01 16.01 -1.17
C ASN A 149 17.90 14.47 -1.10
N SER A 150 17.12 14.03 -0.13
CA SER A 150 16.98 12.62 0.22
C SER A 150 16.18 11.83 -0.79
N VAL A 151 16.66 10.65 -1.11
CA VAL A 151 16.00 9.67 -1.97
C VAL A 151 15.83 8.37 -1.19
N ALA A 152 14.60 8.02 -0.86
CA ALA A 152 14.29 6.73 -0.26
C ALA A 152 14.19 5.67 -1.37
N ILE A 153 15.00 4.63 -1.31
CA ILE A 153 14.99 3.52 -2.26
C ILE A 153 14.55 2.25 -1.54
N HIS A 154 13.52 1.59 -2.06
CA HIS A 154 13.03 0.33 -1.51
C HIS A 154 13.41 -0.86 -2.40
N ILE A 155 14.05 -1.86 -1.80
CA ILE A 155 14.35 -3.15 -2.44
C ILE A 155 13.57 -4.23 -1.69
N ARG A 156 12.70 -4.97 -2.39
CA ARG A 156 11.88 -6.04 -1.82
C ARG A 156 12.27 -7.39 -2.37
N LYS A 157 12.84 -8.27 -1.53
CA LYS A 157 13.34 -9.62 -1.93
C LYS A 157 13.05 -10.72 -0.89
N GLY A 158 12.74 -10.35 0.35
CA GLY A 158 12.50 -11.32 1.44
C GLY A 158 11.16 -12.04 1.34
N ASP A 159 10.91 -12.97 2.28
CA ASP A 159 9.69 -13.77 2.41
C ASP A 159 9.29 -14.55 1.14
N GLY A 160 10.26 -14.95 0.31
CA GLY A 160 10.01 -15.63 -0.96
C GLY A 160 9.35 -14.75 -2.04
N TYR A 161 9.24 -13.42 -1.80
CA TYR A 161 8.57 -12.49 -2.72
C TYR A 161 9.14 -12.55 -4.14
N GLY A 162 10.47 -12.62 -4.27
CA GLY A 162 11.14 -12.76 -5.55
C GLY A 162 10.98 -14.13 -6.22
N THR A 163 10.52 -15.16 -5.49
CA THR A 163 10.28 -16.52 -5.99
C THR A 163 8.82 -16.79 -6.37
N TRP A 164 7.90 -15.94 -5.94
CA TRP A 164 6.50 -16.04 -6.35
C TRP A 164 6.35 -15.61 -7.81
N ASN A 165 5.94 -16.54 -8.66
CA ASN A 165 5.92 -16.36 -10.10
C ASN A 165 5.21 -15.07 -10.56
N ILE A 166 4.14 -14.64 -9.87
CA ILE A 166 3.39 -13.44 -10.23
C ILE A 166 4.09 -12.13 -9.82
N PHE A 167 5.07 -12.14 -8.92
CA PHE A 167 5.77 -10.95 -8.44
C PHE A 167 7.25 -10.92 -8.79
N SER A 168 7.80 -11.99 -9.37
CA SER A 168 9.20 -12.06 -9.78
C SER A 168 9.47 -11.14 -10.98
N ASN A 169 10.75 -10.78 -11.19
CA ASN A 169 11.24 -10.01 -12.34
C ASN A 169 10.59 -8.62 -12.57
N THR A 170 9.98 -8.04 -11.53
CA THR A 170 9.33 -6.72 -11.64
C THR A 170 10.28 -5.56 -11.36
N CYS A 171 11.29 -5.78 -10.49
CA CYS A 171 12.31 -4.79 -10.15
C CYS A 171 13.70 -5.42 -10.29
N PRO A 172 14.17 -5.72 -11.52
CA PRO A 172 15.52 -6.20 -11.75
C PRO A 172 16.56 -5.09 -11.52
N LYS A 173 17.86 -5.43 -11.53
CA LYS A 173 18.94 -4.45 -11.38
C LYS A 173 18.81 -3.28 -12.36
N GLU A 174 18.47 -3.56 -13.61
CA GLU A 174 18.29 -2.57 -14.67
C GLU A 174 17.21 -1.51 -14.34
N TYR A 175 16.19 -1.86 -13.57
CA TYR A 175 15.20 -0.90 -13.07
C TYR A 175 15.86 0.11 -12.12
N TYR A 176 16.65 -0.37 -11.16
CA TYR A 176 17.35 0.51 -10.21
C TYR A 176 18.43 1.34 -10.88
N ASP A 177 19.17 0.78 -11.86
CA ASP A 177 20.16 1.52 -12.63
C ASP A 177 19.53 2.69 -13.39
N LYS A 178 18.40 2.48 -14.04
CA LYS A 178 17.62 3.54 -14.70
C LYS A 178 17.10 4.58 -13.72
N ALA A 179 16.58 4.14 -12.57
CA ALA A 179 16.07 5.01 -11.53
C ALA A 179 17.19 5.89 -10.93
N LEU A 180 18.33 5.31 -10.63
CA LEU A 180 19.51 6.05 -10.13
C LEU A 180 20.01 7.06 -11.14
N LYS A 181 20.08 6.68 -12.43
CA LYS A 181 20.45 7.60 -13.51
C LYS A 181 19.49 8.77 -13.57
N TYR A 182 18.19 8.50 -13.57
CA TYR A 182 17.17 9.56 -13.59
C TYR A 182 17.30 10.51 -12.38
N ILE A 183 17.48 9.96 -11.17
CA ILE A 183 17.69 10.77 -9.97
C ILE A 183 18.94 11.64 -10.08
N LYS A 184 20.06 11.10 -10.52
CA LYS A 184 21.32 11.88 -10.70
C LYS A 184 21.17 13.02 -11.71
N GLU A 185 20.30 12.88 -12.71
CA GLU A 185 20.06 13.90 -13.73
C GLU A 185 19.10 15.01 -13.26
N HIS A 186 18.27 14.76 -12.23
CA HIS A 186 17.18 15.68 -11.83
C HIS A 186 17.24 16.15 -10.37
N VAL A 187 18.16 15.60 -9.57
CA VAL A 187 18.32 15.94 -8.15
C VAL A 187 19.75 16.28 -7.85
N ASP A 188 20.01 17.49 -7.39
CA ASP A 188 21.34 17.94 -7.02
C ASP A 188 21.83 17.25 -5.75
N ASN A 189 23.04 16.65 -5.80
CA ASN A 189 23.67 16.01 -4.64
C ASN A 189 22.73 15.06 -3.86
N PRO A 190 22.12 14.07 -4.49
CA PRO A 190 21.14 13.19 -3.85
C PRO A 190 21.81 12.39 -2.71
N LYS A 191 21.09 12.27 -1.59
CA LYS A 191 21.47 11.42 -0.46
C LYS A 191 20.54 10.21 -0.41
N TYR A 192 21.13 9.01 -0.50
CA TYR A 192 20.38 7.76 -0.64
C TYR A 192 20.15 7.10 0.71
N PHE A 193 18.89 6.72 0.96
CA PHE A 193 18.45 5.98 2.13
C PHE A 193 17.77 4.69 1.65
N ILE A 194 18.38 3.56 1.99
CA ILE A 194 17.97 2.26 1.46
C ILE A 194 17.14 1.51 2.48
N PHE A 195 15.99 1.04 2.05
CA PHE A 195 15.07 0.23 2.82
C PHE A 195 14.94 -1.13 2.17
N THR A 196 15.16 -2.19 2.92
CA THR A 196 15.07 -3.55 2.40
C THR A 196 14.83 -4.56 3.50
N ASP A 197 14.11 -5.62 3.16
CA ASP A 197 13.98 -6.83 3.97
C ASP A 197 15.14 -7.83 3.76
N SER A 198 16.08 -7.51 2.87
CA SER A 198 17.23 -8.37 2.51
C SER A 198 18.50 -7.51 2.35
N PRO A 199 19.16 -7.11 3.45
CA PRO A 199 20.32 -6.21 3.41
C PRO A 199 21.48 -6.69 2.53
N ASP A 200 21.67 -7.99 2.44
CA ASP A 200 22.80 -8.61 1.71
C ASP A 200 22.73 -8.39 0.19
N VAL A 201 21.53 -8.13 -0.35
CA VAL A 201 21.35 -7.94 -1.80
C VAL A 201 21.56 -6.51 -2.27
N VAL A 202 21.76 -5.54 -1.36
CA VAL A 202 21.84 -4.11 -1.73
C VAL A 202 22.90 -3.86 -2.79
N LYS A 203 24.11 -4.40 -2.61
CA LYS A 203 25.23 -4.23 -3.54
C LYS A 203 25.03 -4.95 -4.89
N GLU A 204 24.14 -5.93 -4.94
CA GLU A 204 23.77 -6.60 -6.19
C GLU A 204 22.87 -5.70 -7.04
N TYR A 205 21.99 -4.92 -6.39
CA TYR A 205 20.96 -4.09 -7.06
C TYR A 205 21.36 -2.64 -7.26
N LEU A 206 22.23 -2.08 -6.41
CA LEU A 206 22.56 -0.65 -6.43
C LEU A 206 24.07 -0.44 -6.59
N ASP A 207 24.44 0.22 -7.68
CA ASP A 207 25.82 0.68 -7.94
C ASP A 207 26.00 2.11 -7.36
N ILE A 208 25.99 2.20 -6.02
CA ILE A 208 26.25 3.41 -5.25
C ILE A 208 27.11 3.10 -4.03
N GLU A 209 28.06 3.98 -3.71
CA GLU A 209 28.97 3.79 -2.56
C GLU A 209 28.47 4.56 -1.30
N ASP A 210 27.94 5.77 -1.49
CA ASP A 210 27.48 6.63 -0.38
C ASP A 210 25.98 6.48 -0.18
N TYR A 211 25.58 5.64 0.79
CA TYR A 211 24.18 5.46 1.19
C TYR A 211 24.04 5.13 2.67
N THR A 212 22.86 5.42 3.22
CA THR A 212 22.47 5.00 4.55
C THR A 212 21.52 3.80 4.45
N LEU A 213 21.91 2.65 4.98
CA LEU A 213 21.06 1.47 5.04
C LEU A 213 20.21 1.47 6.30
N ILE A 214 18.90 1.37 6.15
CA ILE A 214 17.93 1.27 7.25
C ILE A 214 17.59 -0.22 7.43
N ASN A 215 18.12 -0.86 8.47
CA ASN A 215 17.98 -2.31 8.70
C ASN A 215 17.70 -2.68 10.17
N TRP A 216 17.37 -1.71 11.00
CA TRP A 216 17.11 -1.92 12.43
C TRP A 216 15.63 -1.90 12.80
N ASN A 217 14.75 -1.48 11.91
CA ASN A 217 13.33 -1.43 12.16
C ASN A 217 12.68 -2.83 12.04
N PRO A 218 11.68 -3.16 12.85
CA PRO A 218 11.03 -4.46 12.76
C PRO A 218 10.20 -4.56 11.47
N THR A 219 10.28 -5.72 10.83
CA THR A 219 9.47 -6.06 9.65
C THR A 219 8.08 -6.60 10.02
N SER A 220 7.84 -6.83 11.32
CA SER A 220 6.61 -7.38 11.88
C SER A 220 6.22 -6.74 13.21
N GLY A 221 4.97 -6.93 13.65
CA GLY A 221 4.45 -6.38 14.90
C GLY A 221 4.18 -4.87 14.84
N LYS A 222 4.05 -4.23 16.00
CA LYS A 222 3.58 -2.84 16.11
C LYS A 222 4.48 -1.80 15.44
N GLY A 223 5.77 -2.08 15.28
CA GLY A 223 6.72 -1.18 14.63
C GLY A 223 6.89 -1.39 13.11
N ASN A 224 6.14 -2.29 12.52
CA ASN A 224 6.27 -2.64 11.10
C ASN A 224 5.95 -1.50 10.12
N TYR A 225 5.52 -0.34 10.58
CA TYR A 225 5.25 0.86 9.79
C TYR A 225 6.41 1.88 9.79
N TRP A 226 7.43 1.72 10.63
CA TRP A 226 8.47 2.74 10.80
C TRP A 226 9.27 3.02 9.53
N ASP A 227 9.56 2.00 8.72
CA ASP A 227 10.22 2.21 7.43
C ASP A 227 9.32 2.97 6.45
N MET A 228 8.01 2.67 6.41
CA MET A 228 7.04 3.42 5.60
C MET A 228 6.98 4.88 6.04
N GLN A 229 6.99 5.13 7.35
CA GLN A 229 7.01 6.48 7.93
C GLN A 229 8.28 7.22 7.53
N LEU A 230 9.47 6.58 7.61
CA LEU A 230 10.73 7.16 7.16
C LEU A 230 10.72 7.45 5.65
N MET A 231 10.25 6.51 4.82
CA MET A 231 10.10 6.72 3.37
C MET A 231 9.22 7.94 3.06
N SER A 232 8.20 8.24 3.88
CA SER A 232 7.36 9.42 3.72
C SER A 232 8.04 10.73 4.10
N CYS A 233 9.16 10.68 4.84
CA CYS A 233 9.96 11.84 5.21
C CYS A 233 10.98 12.26 4.14
N ALA A 234 11.23 11.41 3.15
CA ALA A 234 12.19 11.69 2.08
C ALA A 234 11.72 12.79 1.13
N LYS A 235 12.64 13.38 0.35
CA LYS A 235 12.29 14.32 -0.72
C LYS A 235 11.77 13.58 -1.95
N HIS A 236 12.35 12.43 -2.28
CA HIS A 236 12.05 11.63 -3.46
C HIS A 236 11.98 10.14 -3.09
N ASN A 237 11.31 9.33 -3.92
CA ASN A 237 11.12 7.92 -3.65
C ASN A 237 11.35 7.05 -4.91
N VAL A 238 12.12 5.99 -4.78
CA VAL A 238 12.21 4.89 -5.75
C VAL A 238 11.59 3.67 -5.09
N ILE A 239 10.45 3.21 -5.58
CA ILE A 239 9.69 2.15 -4.93
C ILE A 239 9.89 0.81 -5.63
N ALA A 240 9.77 -0.29 -4.87
CA ALA A 240 9.58 -1.61 -5.43
C ALA A 240 8.10 -1.83 -5.82
N ASN A 241 7.78 -2.98 -6.45
CA ASN A 241 6.40 -3.44 -6.64
C ASN A 241 5.77 -3.89 -5.29
N SER A 242 5.74 -2.99 -4.34
CA SER A 242 5.28 -3.22 -2.97
C SER A 242 4.32 -2.12 -2.54
N THR A 243 3.12 -2.52 -2.13
CA THR A 243 2.13 -1.60 -1.56
C THR A 243 2.68 -0.83 -0.36
N TYR A 244 3.65 -1.38 0.33
CA TYR A 244 4.31 -0.76 1.48
C TYR A 244 5.09 0.51 1.08
N SER A 245 6.02 0.41 0.13
CA SER A 245 6.74 1.58 -0.37
C SER A 245 5.87 2.51 -1.21
N TRP A 246 4.82 1.98 -1.84
CA TRP A 246 3.80 2.79 -2.51
C TRP A 246 3.17 3.80 -1.54
N TRP A 247 2.73 3.34 -0.34
CA TRP A 247 2.18 4.23 0.67
C TRP A 247 3.21 5.19 1.24
N GLY A 248 4.46 4.77 1.45
CA GLY A 248 5.55 5.68 1.85
C GLY A 248 5.70 6.84 0.87
N ALA A 249 5.70 6.56 -0.43
CA ALA A 249 5.78 7.56 -1.49
C ALA A 249 4.50 8.41 -1.61
N TRP A 250 3.31 7.80 -1.48
CA TRP A 250 2.05 8.52 -1.60
C TRP A 250 1.84 9.50 -0.44
N LEU A 251 2.20 9.09 0.79
CA LEU A 251 2.11 9.91 2.00
C LEU A 251 3.22 10.98 2.09
N ASN A 252 4.30 10.85 1.32
CA ASN A 252 5.30 11.90 1.21
C ASN A 252 4.64 13.22 0.78
N SER A 253 4.78 14.25 1.60
CA SER A 253 4.11 15.56 1.43
C SER A 253 4.94 16.57 0.62
N ASN A 254 6.15 16.22 0.17
CA ASN A 254 6.96 17.12 -0.67
C ASN A 254 6.24 17.39 -2.00
N PRO A 255 5.85 18.65 -2.31
CA PRO A 255 5.13 18.96 -3.55
C PRO A 255 5.98 18.75 -4.81
N ASN A 256 7.31 18.79 -4.68
CA ASN A 256 8.27 18.61 -5.76
C ASN A 256 8.88 17.20 -5.78
N LYS A 257 8.22 16.23 -5.15
CA LYS A 257 8.74 14.87 -5.10
C LYS A 257 8.80 14.23 -6.47
N ILE A 258 9.91 13.57 -6.74
CA ILE A 258 10.03 12.60 -7.82
C ILE A 258 9.70 11.23 -7.22
N VAL A 259 8.74 10.54 -7.80
CA VAL A 259 8.43 9.15 -7.44
C VAL A 259 8.65 8.28 -8.66
N ILE A 260 9.50 7.27 -8.51
CA ILE A 260 9.80 6.29 -9.56
C ILE A 260 9.28 4.93 -9.11
N GLY A 261 8.47 4.30 -9.94
CA GLY A 261 7.97 2.94 -9.75
C GLY A 261 8.28 2.03 -10.94
N PRO A 262 8.20 0.71 -10.76
CA PRO A 262 8.48 -0.24 -11.84
C PRO A 262 7.40 -0.16 -12.93
N ASN A 263 7.79 -0.39 -14.18
CA ASN A 263 6.88 -0.42 -15.32
C ASN A 263 5.88 -1.58 -15.23
N TYR A 264 6.28 -2.66 -14.58
CA TYR A 264 5.43 -3.83 -14.34
C TYR A 264 5.17 -3.99 -12.83
N TRP A 265 3.88 -4.04 -12.45
CA TRP A 265 3.51 -4.36 -11.06
C TRP A 265 3.53 -5.87 -10.79
N PHE A 266 3.25 -6.66 -11.82
CA PHE A 266 3.32 -8.12 -11.82
C PHE A 266 4.39 -8.61 -12.80
N ASN A 267 4.82 -9.86 -12.63
CA ASN A 267 5.79 -10.49 -13.53
C ASN A 267 5.38 -10.28 -14.99
N PRO A 268 6.27 -9.73 -15.84
CA PRO A 268 5.98 -9.46 -17.25
C PRO A 268 5.59 -10.70 -18.07
N GLU A 269 5.89 -11.89 -17.57
CA GLU A 269 5.56 -13.17 -18.23
C GLU A 269 4.24 -13.78 -17.73
N CYS A 270 3.60 -13.20 -16.69
CA CYS A 270 2.35 -13.75 -16.16
C CYS A 270 1.12 -13.12 -16.81
N GLN A 271 -0.04 -13.77 -16.65
CA GLN A 271 -1.32 -13.27 -17.19
C GLN A 271 -1.74 -11.89 -16.70
N TYR A 272 -1.14 -11.39 -15.62
CA TYR A 272 -1.40 -10.09 -15.01
C TYR A 272 -0.41 -9.00 -15.44
N ALA A 273 0.53 -9.30 -16.35
CA ALA A 273 1.57 -8.37 -16.80
C ALA A 273 1.02 -7.02 -17.34
N HIS A 274 -0.18 -7.04 -17.91
CA HIS A 274 -0.85 -5.85 -18.43
C HIS A 274 -1.38 -4.91 -17.33
N ILE A 275 -1.37 -5.34 -16.05
CA ILE A 275 -1.85 -4.54 -14.92
C ILE A 275 -0.72 -3.67 -14.40
N ASN A 276 -0.75 -2.40 -14.75
CA ASN A 276 0.26 -1.40 -14.35
C ASN A 276 -0.35 -0.11 -13.76
N HIS A 277 -1.67 -0.07 -13.57
CA HIS A 277 -2.39 1.11 -13.06
C HIS A 277 -2.21 1.33 -11.56
N VAL A 278 -1.66 0.34 -10.82
CA VAL A 278 -1.31 0.48 -9.40
C VAL A 278 -0.34 1.65 -9.19
N ILE A 279 0.57 1.86 -10.15
CA ILE A 279 1.45 3.03 -10.16
C ILE A 279 0.67 4.22 -10.72
N PRO A 280 0.46 5.30 -9.94
CA PRO A 280 -0.22 6.51 -10.40
C PRO A 280 0.36 7.06 -11.70
N ASN A 281 -0.50 7.64 -12.54
CA ASN A 281 -0.05 8.14 -13.84
C ASN A 281 0.91 9.33 -13.75
N HIS A 282 0.89 10.05 -12.64
CA HIS A 282 1.79 11.19 -12.38
C HIS A 282 3.15 10.76 -11.79
N TRP A 283 3.35 9.46 -11.51
CA TRP A 283 4.65 8.90 -11.14
C TRP A 283 5.39 8.41 -12.38
N ILE A 284 6.72 8.38 -12.28
CA ILE A 284 7.59 7.90 -13.36
C ILE A 284 7.60 6.38 -13.34
N LYS A 285 7.39 5.77 -14.49
CA LYS A 285 7.46 4.30 -14.67
C LYS A 285 8.70 3.95 -15.48
N LEU A 286 9.57 3.09 -14.96
CA LEU A 286 10.81 2.66 -15.62
C LEU A 286 10.90 1.14 -15.73
#